data_395bb04215b4b2fc9d3d713b527b9ca6
#
_entry.id   395bb04215b4b2fc9d3d713b527b9ca6
#
_cell.length_a   1.000
_cell.length_b   1.000
_cell.length_c   1.000
_cell.angle_alpha   90.00
_cell.angle_beta   90.00
_cell.angle_gamma   90.00
#
_symmetry.space_group_name_H-M   'P 1'
#
loop_
_entity.id
_entity.type
_entity.pdbx_description
1 polymer ?
#
loop_
_entity_poly.entity_id
_entity_poly.type
_entity_poly.pdbx_seq_one_letter_code
_entity_poly.pdbx_strand_id
1 'polypeptide(L)'
;MCTSLPCLLRGGQELLDRIEDALGIKPGETTEDGAVTLTETECLCACEMAPMAQLDERFVGPLEGSTVDDLVKDARTAPGSPLATPEPEPYICSDGPILSTRFGDPEGAWFDEFVAGGGYGAARKVLTSMTREEVIEEVSKPSLRGLGGAGFPTGRKWSFVPKQTDKPKFLVVNADEGEPGTFKDRY
;
A
#
# COMPACT_ATOMS: atom_id res chain seq x y z
N MET A 1 -8.07 -4.81 -12.99
CA MET A 1 -7.65 -3.52 -13.62
C MET A 1 -7.91 -2.38 -12.66
N CYS A 2 -6.95 -1.49 -12.47
CA CYS A 2 -7.10 -0.31 -11.61
C CYS A 2 -7.84 0.81 -12.35
N THR A 3 -8.87 1.40 -11.72
CA THR A 3 -9.65 2.54 -12.23
C THR A 3 -9.56 3.78 -11.34
N SER A 4 -8.52 3.87 -10.51
CA SER A 4 -8.21 5.07 -9.74
C SER A 4 -7.88 6.26 -10.66
N LEU A 5 -8.00 7.47 -10.14
CA LEU A 5 -7.79 8.71 -10.90
C LEU A 5 -6.46 8.73 -11.69
N PRO A 6 -5.29 8.33 -11.15
CA PRO A 6 -4.06 8.27 -11.92
C PRO A 6 -4.13 7.34 -13.14
N CYS A 7 -4.77 6.19 -12.99
CA CYS A 7 -4.97 5.24 -14.09
C CYS A 7 -5.95 5.79 -15.14
N LEU A 8 -7.07 6.40 -14.70
CA LEU A 8 -8.04 7.02 -15.60
C LEU A 8 -7.42 8.17 -16.43
N LEU A 9 -6.64 9.03 -15.79
CA LEU A 9 -5.94 10.14 -16.49
C LEU A 9 -4.92 9.64 -17.53
N ARG A 10 -4.47 8.40 -17.40
CA ARG A 10 -3.54 7.73 -18.31
C ARG A 10 -4.22 6.76 -19.29
N GLY A 11 -5.54 6.85 -19.45
CA GLY A 11 -6.29 6.00 -20.39
C GLY A 11 -6.75 4.66 -19.83
N GLY A 12 -6.83 4.53 -18.50
CA GLY A 12 -7.22 3.28 -17.84
C GLY A 12 -8.61 2.78 -18.23
N GLN A 13 -9.57 3.69 -18.47
CA GLN A 13 -10.91 3.30 -18.93
C GLN A 13 -10.88 2.69 -20.34
N GLU A 14 -10.18 3.32 -21.27
CA GLU A 14 -10.05 2.77 -22.64
C GLU A 14 -9.37 1.39 -22.62
N LEU A 15 -8.38 1.20 -21.74
CA LEU A 15 -7.73 -0.09 -21.57
C LEU A 15 -8.69 -1.14 -21.01
N LEU A 16 -9.51 -0.78 -20.02
CA LEU A 16 -10.52 -1.66 -19.45
C LEU A 16 -11.51 -2.10 -20.52
N ASP A 17 -12.06 -1.16 -21.29
CA ASP A 17 -13.01 -1.44 -22.38
C ASP A 17 -12.40 -2.40 -23.42
N ARG A 18 -11.12 -2.25 -23.75
CA ARG A 18 -10.41 -3.15 -24.68
C ARG A 18 -10.15 -4.53 -24.10
N ILE A 19 -9.89 -4.62 -22.80
CA ILE A 19 -9.75 -5.91 -22.10
C ILE A 19 -11.08 -6.64 -22.06
N GLU A 20 -12.18 -5.94 -21.79
CA GLU A 20 -13.54 -6.48 -21.84
C GLU A 20 -13.85 -7.06 -23.22
N ASP A 21 -13.59 -6.30 -24.29
CA ASP A 21 -13.79 -6.74 -25.66
C ASP A 21 -12.92 -7.98 -26.01
N ALA A 22 -11.66 -7.98 -25.59
CA ALA A 22 -10.75 -9.08 -25.87
C ALA A 22 -11.06 -10.38 -25.09
N LEU A 23 -11.61 -10.24 -23.88
CA LEU A 23 -12.04 -11.39 -23.04
C LEU A 23 -13.47 -11.81 -23.31
N GLY A 24 -14.32 -10.91 -23.84
CA GLY A 24 -15.76 -11.13 -24.05
C GLY A 24 -16.56 -11.14 -22.75
N ILE A 25 -16.07 -10.51 -21.68
CA ILE A 25 -16.70 -10.45 -20.35
C ILE A 25 -16.66 -9.03 -19.78
N LYS A 26 -17.50 -8.78 -18.78
CA LYS A 26 -17.52 -7.54 -18.03
C LYS A 26 -16.84 -7.70 -16.66
N PRO A 27 -16.44 -6.59 -15.97
CA PRO A 27 -15.96 -6.64 -14.61
C PRO A 27 -16.93 -7.39 -13.67
N GLY A 28 -16.39 -8.30 -12.89
CA GLY A 28 -17.12 -9.24 -12.03
C GLY A 28 -17.47 -10.57 -12.70
N GLU A 29 -17.23 -10.74 -14.00
CA GLU A 29 -17.49 -11.96 -14.72
C GLU A 29 -16.22 -12.79 -14.94
N THR A 30 -16.44 -14.08 -15.22
CA THR A 30 -15.39 -15.06 -15.55
C THR A 30 -15.61 -15.56 -16.98
N THR A 31 -14.54 -15.75 -17.72
CA THR A 31 -14.59 -16.34 -19.07
C THR A 31 -15.26 -17.72 -19.06
N GLU A 32 -15.92 -18.11 -20.16
CA GLU A 32 -16.68 -19.37 -20.26
C GLU A 32 -15.81 -20.62 -19.97
N ASP A 33 -14.53 -20.55 -20.30
CA ASP A 33 -13.55 -21.60 -20.00
C ASP A 33 -13.06 -21.62 -18.53
N GLY A 34 -13.53 -20.64 -17.71
CA GLY A 34 -13.14 -20.52 -16.31
C GLY A 34 -11.70 -20.03 -16.07
N ALA A 35 -11.00 -19.62 -17.12
CA ALA A 35 -9.57 -19.32 -17.04
C ALA A 35 -9.25 -17.93 -16.46
N VAL A 36 -10.11 -16.94 -16.73
CA VAL A 36 -9.86 -15.53 -16.34
C VAL A 36 -11.11 -14.93 -15.74
N THR A 37 -10.96 -14.30 -14.58
CA THR A 37 -11.98 -13.42 -13.96
C THR A 37 -11.51 -11.98 -14.08
N LEU A 38 -12.32 -11.12 -14.69
CA LEU A 38 -12.00 -9.70 -14.78
C LEU A 38 -12.57 -8.97 -13.56
N THR A 39 -11.74 -8.19 -12.88
CA THR A 39 -12.16 -7.36 -11.76
C THR A 39 -11.73 -5.91 -12.00
N GLU A 40 -12.67 -4.99 -11.82
CA GLU A 40 -12.39 -3.57 -11.68
C GLU A 40 -12.08 -3.27 -10.21
N THR A 41 -11.01 -2.54 -9.97
CA THR A 41 -10.58 -2.17 -8.62
C THR A 41 -10.34 -0.67 -8.57
N GLU A 42 -10.93 -0.01 -7.57
CA GLU A 42 -10.80 1.44 -7.42
C GLU A 42 -9.35 1.88 -7.25
N CYS A 43 -8.54 1.15 -6.50
CA CYS A 43 -7.12 1.44 -6.34
C CYS A 43 -6.30 0.17 -6.07
N LEU A 44 -5.16 0.04 -6.75
CA LEU A 44 -4.16 -1.01 -6.52
C LEU A 44 -2.86 -0.48 -5.91
N CYS A 45 -2.82 0.78 -5.46
CA CYS A 45 -1.69 1.42 -4.77
C CYS A 45 -0.33 1.30 -5.49
N ALA A 46 -0.34 1.34 -6.83
CA ALA A 46 0.85 1.31 -7.68
C ALA A 46 0.78 2.40 -8.77
N CYS A 47 0.58 3.64 -8.33
CA CYS A 47 0.31 4.79 -9.21
C CYS A 47 1.51 5.17 -10.09
N GLU A 48 2.72 4.82 -9.70
CA GLU A 48 3.94 4.99 -10.51
C GLU A 48 3.91 4.14 -11.79
N MET A 49 3.12 3.05 -11.78
CA MET A 49 2.93 2.15 -12.91
C MET A 49 1.65 2.43 -13.69
N ALA A 50 0.98 3.56 -13.43
CA ALA A 50 -0.30 3.87 -14.09
C ALA A 50 -0.15 4.08 -15.61
N PRO A 51 -1.10 3.55 -16.43
CA PRO A 51 -2.23 2.71 -16.08
C PRO A 51 -1.78 1.26 -15.86
N MET A 52 -2.38 0.57 -14.89
CA MET A 52 -1.88 -0.71 -14.46
C MET A 52 -2.98 -1.74 -14.12
N ALA A 53 -2.62 -3.00 -14.13
CA ALA A 53 -3.43 -4.11 -13.65
C ALA A 53 -2.67 -4.96 -12.64
N GLN A 54 -3.40 -5.82 -11.95
CA GLN A 54 -2.83 -6.91 -11.17
C GLN A 54 -3.27 -8.24 -11.80
N LEU A 55 -2.31 -9.10 -12.09
CA LEU A 55 -2.52 -10.49 -12.51
C LEU A 55 -2.15 -11.41 -11.35
N ASP A 56 -3.15 -12.02 -10.73
CA ASP A 56 -2.99 -12.73 -9.46
C ASP A 56 -2.27 -11.86 -8.43
N GLU A 57 -1.03 -12.18 -8.08
CA GLU A 57 -0.23 -11.42 -7.11
C GLU A 57 0.78 -10.45 -7.76
N ARG A 58 0.80 -10.34 -9.09
CA ARG A 58 1.77 -9.52 -9.83
C ARG A 58 1.17 -8.23 -10.33
N PHE A 59 1.85 -7.12 -10.08
CA PHE A 59 1.54 -5.85 -10.72
C PHE A 59 2.10 -5.78 -12.14
N VAL A 60 1.31 -5.26 -13.06
CA VAL A 60 1.65 -5.11 -14.48
C VAL A 60 1.35 -3.69 -14.92
N GLY A 61 2.36 -2.97 -15.36
CA GLY A 61 2.26 -1.59 -15.81
C GLY A 61 3.62 -0.98 -16.13
N PRO A 62 3.68 0.22 -16.75
CA PRO A 62 2.53 0.90 -17.34
C PRO A 62 1.97 0.14 -18.54
N LEU A 63 0.65 0.07 -18.64
CA LEU A 63 -0.03 -0.62 -19.73
C LEU A 63 -0.28 0.37 -20.90
N GLU A 64 -0.03 -0.10 -22.11
CA GLU A 64 -0.38 0.60 -23.33
C GLU A 64 -1.46 -0.18 -24.11
N GLY A 65 -2.19 0.49 -24.98
CA GLY A 65 -3.16 -0.20 -25.81
C GLY A 65 -2.60 -1.35 -26.63
N SER A 66 -1.34 -1.27 -27.04
CA SER A 66 -0.63 -2.33 -27.77
C SER A 66 -0.35 -3.58 -26.93
N THR A 67 -0.44 -3.50 -25.59
CA THR A 67 -0.13 -4.63 -24.69
C THR A 67 -1.34 -5.41 -24.24
N VAL A 68 -2.57 -5.06 -24.66
CA VAL A 68 -3.81 -5.73 -24.24
C VAL A 68 -3.81 -7.20 -24.63
N ASP A 69 -3.41 -7.52 -25.87
CA ASP A 69 -3.38 -8.91 -26.33
C ASP A 69 -2.37 -9.75 -25.53
N ASP A 70 -1.22 -9.18 -25.22
CA ASP A 70 -0.21 -9.83 -24.40
C ASP A 70 -0.69 -10.00 -22.96
N LEU A 71 -1.38 -9.01 -22.40
CA LEU A 71 -1.98 -9.06 -21.06
C LEU A 71 -3.04 -10.18 -20.97
N VAL A 72 -3.92 -10.27 -21.96
CA VAL A 72 -4.97 -11.32 -22.04
C VAL A 72 -4.35 -12.70 -22.19
N LYS A 73 -3.31 -12.82 -23.00
CA LYS A 73 -2.55 -14.06 -23.14
C LYS A 73 -1.86 -14.45 -21.84
N ASP A 74 -1.28 -13.48 -21.16
CA ASP A 74 -0.58 -13.69 -19.89
C ASP A 74 -1.54 -14.10 -18.78
N ALA A 75 -2.73 -13.51 -18.72
CA ALA A 75 -3.77 -13.89 -17.78
C ALA A 75 -4.24 -15.36 -17.94
N ARG A 76 -4.03 -15.98 -19.12
CA ARG A 76 -4.36 -17.37 -19.41
C ARG A 76 -3.20 -18.35 -19.25
N THR A 77 -1.98 -17.85 -19.03
CA THR A 77 -0.78 -18.67 -18.90
C THR A 77 -0.25 -18.66 -17.47
N ALA A 78 0.49 -19.69 -17.09
CA ALA A 78 1.04 -19.81 -15.74
C ALA A 78 2.00 -18.67 -15.35
N PRO A 79 2.26 -18.44 -14.04
CA PRO A 79 3.15 -17.39 -13.54
C PRO A 79 4.54 -17.45 -14.18
N GLY A 80 5.07 -16.32 -14.61
CA GLY A 80 6.41 -16.22 -15.22
C GLY A 80 6.47 -15.46 -16.53
N SER A 81 5.42 -14.76 -16.89
CA SER A 81 5.32 -13.97 -18.12
C SER A 81 6.27 -12.80 -18.17
N PRO A 82 6.70 -12.43 -19.40
CA PRO A 82 7.54 -11.25 -19.65
C PRO A 82 6.86 -9.89 -19.34
N LEU A 83 5.53 -9.86 -19.14
CA LEU A 83 4.82 -8.62 -18.81
C LEU A 83 4.95 -8.19 -17.34
N ALA A 84 5.45 -9.05 -16.46
CA ALA A 84 5.75 -8.64 -15.09
C ALA A 84 6.85 -7.58 -15.11
N THR A 85 6.51 -6.34 -14.81
CA THR A 85 7.51 -5.31 -14.57
C THR A 85 8.25 -5.63 -13.28
N PRO A 86 9.58 -5.53 -13.25
CA PRO A 86 10.32 -5.61 -12.01
C PRO A 86 9.79 -4.54 -11.05
N GLU A 87 9.69 -4.85 -9.77
CA GLU A 87 9.37 -3.83 -8.78
C GLU A 87 10.42 -2.72 -8.87
N PRO A 88 10.00 -1.46 -8.91
CA PRO A 88 10.94 -0.37 -8.97
C PRO A 88 11.78 -0.33 -7.68
N GLU A 89 13.07 -0.09 -7.84
CA GLU A 89 13.96 0.13 -6.70
C GLU A 89 13.48 1.34 -5.88
N PRO A 90 13.38 1.23 -4.54
CA PRO A 90 12.94 2.33 -3.71
C PRO A 90 13.90 3.51 -3.82
N TYR A 91 13.36 4.68 -4.19
CA TYR A 91 14.15 5.90 -4.31
C TYR A 91 14.12 6.69 -3.00
N ILE A 92 15.27 6.78 -2.35
CA ILE A 92 15.44 7.55 -1.11
C ILE A 92 16.22 8.82 -1.42
N CYS A 93 15.57 9.98 -1.33
CA CYS A 93 16.19 11.27 -1.61
C CYS A 93 16.63 12.04 -0.36
N SER A 94 17.14 11.35 0.66
CA SER A 94 17.70 11.97 1.85
C SER A 94 19.06 11.38 2.22
N ASP A 95 19.97 12.24 2.66
CA ASP A 95 21.33 11.86 3.07
C ASP A 95 21.38 11.14 4.44
N GLY A 96 20.25 11.00 5.10
CA GLY A 96 20.14 10.33 6.40
C GLY A 96 18.73 9.81 6.64
N PRO A 97 18.31 8.71 5.96
CA PRO A 97 16.99 8.15 6.15
C PRO A 97 16.81 7.67 7.59
N ILE A 98 15.69 8.02 8.21
CA ILE A 98 15.30 7.57 9.55
C ILE A 98 14.21 6.52 9.44
N LEU A 99 13.11 6.86 8.75
CA LEU A 99 11.96 5.96 8.59
C LEU A 99 12.18 4.94 7.48
N SER A 100 12.94 5.31 6.46
CA SER A 100 13.19 4.52 5.25
C SER A 100 14.52 3.74 5.27
N THR A 101 15.14 3.57 6.42
CA THR A 101 16.43 2.85 6.56
C THR A 101 16.40 1.39 6.12
N ARG A 102 15.21 0.80 6.04
CA ARG A 102 14.99 -0.61 5.68
C ARG A 102 14.38 -0.79 4.29
N PHE A 103 14.20 0.29 3.54
CA PHE A 103 13.73 0.18 2.17
C PHE A 103 14.75 -0.60 1.34
N GLY A 104 14.26 -1.58 0.57
CA GLY A 104 15.12 -2.48 -0.19
C GLY A 104 15.68 -3.68 0.60
N ASP A 105 15.33 -3.81 1.88
CA ASP A 105 15.66 -5.00 2.69
C ASP A 105 14.38 -5.82 2.96
N PRO A 106 14.05 -6.79 2.12
CA PRO A 106 12.82 -7.57 2.26
C PRO A 106 12.82 -8.46 3.52
N GLU A 107 13.97 -8.82 4.05
CA GLU A 107 14.07 -9.62 5.27
C GLU A 107 13.98 -8.76 6.53
N GLY A 108 14.34 -7.49 6.47
CA GLY A 108 14.30 -6.56 7.60
C GLY A 108 12.90 -6.29 8.17
N ALA A 109 11.84 -6.66 7.43
CA ALA A 109 10.45 -6.60 7.88
C ALA A 109 10.01 -7.81 8.72
N TRP A 110 10.73 -8.94 8.67
CA TRP A 110 10.39 -10.12 9.46
C TRP A 110 10.58 -9.86 10.94
N PHE A 111 9.70 -10.45 11.76
CA PHE A 111 9.64 -10.19 13.20
C PHE A 111 10.99 -10.37 13.91
N ASP A 112 11.67 -11.48 13.67
CA ASP A 112 12.93 -11.81 14.35
C ASP A 112 14.05 -10.85 13.95
N GLU A 113 14.17 -10.52 12.66
CA GLU A 113 15.14 -9.55 12.13
C GLU A 113 14.83 -8.13 12.63
N PHE A 114 13.56 -7.75 12.66
CA PHE A 114 13.15 -6.48 13.23
C PHE A 114 13.53 -6.35 14.70
N VAL A 115 13.30 -7.39 15.50
CA VAL A 115 13.67 -7.42 16.92
C VAL A 115 15.17 -7.41 17.11
N ALA A 116 15.92 -8.21 16.33
CA ALA A 116 17.40 -8.24 16.36
C ALA A 116 18.00 -6.86 16.03
N GLY A 117 17.40 -6.13 15.11
CA GLY A 117 17.78 -4.74 14.76
C GLY A 117 17.33 -3.68 15.78
N GLY A 118 16.84 -4.07 16.96
CA GLY A 118 16.39 -3.14 18.02
C GLY A 118 14.92 -2.73 17.91
N GLY A 119 14.15 -3.38 17.05
CA GLY A 119 12.71 -3.18 16.91
C GLY A 119 11.97 -3.42 18.25
N TYR A 120 10.86 -2.72 18.43
CA TYR A 120 10.09 -2.71 19.68
C TYR A 120 10.83 -2.23 20.94
N GLY A 121 12.06 -1.72 20.84
CA GLY A 121 12.81 -1.17 21.96
C GLY A 121 12.07 -0.01 22.65
N ALA A 122 11.49 0.90 21.85
CA ALA A 122 10.66 2.00 22.36
C ALA A 122 9.38 1.48 23.07
N ALA A 123 8.71 0.50 22.50
CA ALA A 123 7.52 -0.11 23.10
C ALA A 123 7.86 -0.77 24.45
N ARG A 124 8.96 -1.52 24.52
CA ARG A 124 9.47 -2.12 25.77
C ARG A 124 9.73 -1.04 26.82
N LYS A 125 10.45 0.03 26.46
CA LYS A 125 10.73 1.16 27.36
C LYS A 125 9.43 1.76 27.91
N VAL A 126 8.47 2.05 27.04
CA VAL A 126 7.17 2.62 27.43
C VAL A 126 6.44 1.72 28.40
N LEU A 127 6.34 0.41 28.12
CA LEU A 127 5.57 -0.53 28.91
C LEU A 127 6.22 -0.86 30.28
N THR A 128 7.53 -0.69 30.41
CA THR A 128 8.26 -1.10 31.63
C THR A 128 8.73 0.05 32.50
N SER A 129 8.87 1.27 31.96
CA SER A 129 9.56 2.34 32.66
C SER A 129 8.98 3.74 32.48
N MET A 130 7.86 3.89 31.78
CA MET A 130 7.22 5.19 31.58
C MET A 130 5.77 5.19 32.04
N THR A 131 5.35 6.31 32.60
CA THR A 131 3.95 6.60 32.86
C THR A 131 3.26 7.08 31.59
N ARG A 132 1.95 7.03 31.56
CA ARG A 132 1.14 7.55 30.47
C ARG A 132 1.42 9.04 30.20
N GLU A 133 1.54 9.81 31.25
CA GLU A 133 1.78 11.26 31.18
C GLU A 133 3.15 11.55 30.56
N GLU A 134 4.19 10.83 30.94
CA GLU A 134 5.52 10.93 30.35
C GLU A 134 5.52 10.58 28.86
N VAL A 135 4.76 9.57 28.46
CA VAL A 135 4.63 9.20 27.03
C VAL A 135 3.96 10.32 26.24
N ILE A 136 2.87 10.90 26.79
CA ILE A 136 2.15 12.02 26.14
C ILE A 136 3.07 13.25 26.03
N GLU A 137 3.83 13.55 27.05
CA GLU A 137 4.80 14.63 27.05
C GLU A 137 5.89 14.41 25.99
N GLU A 138 6.47 13.21 25.95
CA GLU A 138 7.51 12.85 24.98
C GLU A 138 7.04 13.00 23.53
N VAL A 139 5.82 12.56 23.21
CA VAL A 139 5.21 12.71 21.88
C VAL A 139 4.83 14.17 21.59
N SER A 140 4.61 14.99 22.60
CA SER A 140 4.26 16.41 22.43
C SER A 140 5.48 17.30 22.17
N LYS A 141 6.65 16.97 22.73
CA LYS A 141 7.89 17.76 22.60
C LYS A 141 8.28 18.05 21.14
N PRO A 142 8.31 17.07 20.22
CA PRO A 142 8.68 17.30 18.82
C PRO A 142 7.58 17.97 18.00
N SER A 143 6.46 18.34 18.60
CA SER A 143 5.30 18.93 17.92
C SER A 143 4.75 18.06 16.77
N LEU A 144 4.82 16.74 16.93
CA LEU A 144 4.32 15.77 15.95
C LEU A 144 2.83 15.99 15.68
N ARG A 145 2.48 16.04 14.39
CA ARG A 145 1.11 16.24 13.91
C ARG A 145 0.65 15.07 13.06
N GLY A 146 -0.67 14.86 13.03
CA GLY A 146 -1.29 13.90 12.11
C GLY A 146 -1.08 14.32 10.65
N LEU A 147 -0.87 13.34 9.78
CA LEU A 147 -0.66 13.55 8.34
C LEU A 147 -1.92 13.25 7.49
N GLY A 148 -3.04 12.92 8.12
CA GLY A 148 -4.32 12.69 7.45
C GLY A 148 -5.12 13.97 7.10
N GLY A 149 -4.46 15.11 6.88
CA GLY A 149 -5.04 16.37 6.43
C GLY A 149 -5.21 17.42 7.53
N ALA A 150 -5.83 17.10 8.68
CA ALA A 150 -6.15 18.08 9.72
C ALA A 150 -4.94 18.60 10.51
N GLY A 151 -3.79 17.94 10.46
CA GLY A 151 -2.59 18.37 11.17
C GLY A 151 -2.74 18.44 12.69
N PHE A 152 -3.63 17.64 13.28
CA PHE A 152 -3.92 17.71 14.71
C PHE A 152 -2.71 17.24 15.54
N PRO A 153 -2.37 17.95 16.65
CA PRO A 153 -1.22 17.57 17.49
C PRO A 153 -1.40 16.16 18.09
N THR A 154 -0.48 15.27 17.81
CA THR A 154 -0.57 13.83 18.19
C THR A 154 -0.59 13.63 19.70
N GLY A 155 0.29 14.29 20.45
CA GLY A 155 0.31 14.18 21.91
C GLY A 155 -1.00 14.68 22.56
N ARG A 156 -1.58 15.77 22.02
CA ARG A 156 -2.90 16.25 22.46
C ARG A 156 -4.00 15.23 22.15
N LYS A 157 -3.98 14.61 20.99
CA LYS A 157 -4.94 13.55 20.63
C LYS A 157 -4.85 12.36 21.60
N TRP A 158 -3.65 11.95 21.95
CA TRP A 158 -3.44 10.85 22.89
C TRP A 158 -3.90 11.19 24.31
N SER A 159 -3.83 12.45 24.73
CA SER A 159 -4.34 12.90 26.04
C SER A 159 -5.85 12.72 26.22
N PHE A 160 -6.61 12.63 25.13
CA PHE A 160 -8.06 12.44 25.15
C PHE A 160 -8.49 10.99 25.45
N VAL A 161 -7.58 10.03 25.34
CA VAL A 161 -7.89 8.63 25.68
C VAL A 161 -8.25 8.56 27.18
N PRO A 162 -9.41 8.04 27.59
CA PRO A 162 -9.80 7.95 29.00
C PRO A 162 -8.78 7.19 29.83
N LYS A 163 -8.44 7.71 31.01
CA LYS A 163 -7.50 7.04 31.94
C LYS A 163 -8.08 5.72 32.47
N GLN A 164 -9.33 5.75 32.86
CA GLN A 164 -10.08 4.61 33.37
C GLN A 164 -11.37 4.43 32.59
N THR A 165 -11.76 3.20 32.37
CA THR A 165 -13.01 2.83 31.72
C THR A 165 -13.34 1.38 32.10
N ASP A 166 -14.62 1.08 32.26
CA ASP A 166 -15.12 -0.28 32.48
C ASP A 166 -15.15 -1.10 31.20
N LYS A 167 -14.88 -0.45 30.04
CA LYS A 167 -14.85 -1.08 28.72
C LYS A 167 -13.41 -1.37 28.28
N PRO A 168 -13.17 -2.45 27.55
CA PRO A 168 -11.87 -2.73 26.95
C PRO A 168 -11.49 -1.61 25.97
N LYS A 169 -10.19 -1.34 25.89
CA LYS A 169 -9.62 -0.43 24.89
C LYS A 169 -9.04 -1.25 23.75
N PHE A 170 -9.38 -0.86 22.54
CA PHE A 170 -8.88 -1.49 21.32
C PHE A 170 -7.98 -0.52 20.56
N LEU A 171 -6.90 -1.05 19.98
CA LEU A 171 -6.10 -0.35 18.98
C LEU A 171 -6.57 -0.80 17.60
N VAL A 172 -6.96 0.16 16.78
CA VAL A 172 -7.30 -0.08 15.37
C VAL A 172 -6.25 0.63 14.53
N VAL A 173 -5.62 -0.12 13.63
CA VAL A 173 -4.63 0.39 12.68
C VAL A 173 -5.30 0.46 11.31
N ASN A 174 -5.32 1.64 10.71
CA ASN A 174 -5.64 1.79 9.30
C ASN A 174 -4.34 1.61 8.52
N ALA A 175 -4.30 0.58 7.69
CA ALA A 175 -3.17 0.24 6.82
C ALA A 175 -3.54 0.37 5.33
N ASP A 176 -4.63 1.08 5.03
CA ASP A 176 -5.01 1.40 3.66
C ASP A 176 -4.26 2.63 3.15
N GLU A 177 -3.76 2.55 1.93
CA GLU A 177 -3.16 3.66 1.18
C GLU A 177 -3.99 3.93 -0.08
N GLY A 178 -5.19 4.49 0.09
CA GLY A 178 -6.17 4.68 -0.99
C GLY A 178 -6.16 6.06 -1.65
N GLU A 179 -5.32 7.01 -1.25
CA GLU A 179 -5.27 8.33 -1.88
C GLU A 179 -4.67 8.25 -3.28
N PRO A 180 -5.36 8.81 -4.31
CA PRO A 180 -4.87 8.81 -5.68
C PRO A 180 -3.46 9.41 -5.81
N GLY A 181 -2.55 8.70 -6.46
CA GLY A 181 -1.15 9.10 -6.63
C GLY A 181 -0.23 8.72 -5.49
N THR A 182 -0.72 7.98 -4.48
CA THR A 182 0.07 7.52 -3.32
C THR A 182 0.38 6.03 -3.46
N PHE A 183 1.63 5.65 -3.25
CA PHE A 183 2.11 4.27 -3.44
C PHE A 183 3.32 3.92 -2.54
N LYS A 184 3.68 4.78 -1.59
CA LYS A 184 4.88 4.64 -0.74
C LYS A 184 4.85 3.45 0.22
N ASP A 185 3.66 3.01 0.64
CA ASP A 185 3.53 1.98 1.68
C ASP A 185 3.79 0.56 1.12
N ARG A 186 4.01 0.46 -0.19
CA ARG A 186 4.41 -0.78 -0.86
C ARG A 186 5.92 -1.05 -0.79
N TYR A 187 6.72 -0.03 -0.48
CA TYR A 187 8.18 -0.11 -0.43
C TYR A 187 8.74 -0.25 1.03
#